data_3cb20cb69f07060996c46ab426c1c236
#
_entry.id   3cb20cb69f07060996c46ab426c1c236
#
_cell.length_a   1.000
_cell.length_b   1.000
_cell.length_c   1.000
_cell.angle_alpha   90.00
_cell.angle_beta   90.00
_cell.angle_gamma   90.00
#
_symmetry.space_group_name_H-M   'P 1'
#
loop_
_entity.id
_entity.type
_entity.pdbx_description
1 polymer ?
#
loop_
_entity_poly.entity_id
_entity_poly.type
_entity_poly.pdbx_seq_one_letter_code
_entity_poly.pdbx_strand_id
1 'polypeptide(L)'
;MEIFGIPSQALFGQLLIGLINGSFYALLSLGLAVIFGLLNIINFTHGAQYMLGAFVAWLGLNKLGMNYWLALLVTPVVVGATGVVIERTMLKQLYKLDHLYGLLLTFGLALIIQGIFRNEFGSSGMPYAVPEVFQGAFNTGFMFLPKYRAWVIVASLVICLSTWYVIERTKLGAYLRAATENPNLVQAFGINVPRMITLTYGFGVGLAALAGVMAAPIYQVNPTMGADLIIVVFAVVVIGGMGSIMGAIVTGFGLGLIEGLTKVFYPEASNVVIFVIMTLVLLLKPAGLFGTQK
;
A
#
# COMPACT_ATOMS: atom_id res chain seq x y z
N MET A 1 4.02 27.31 -23.08
CA MET A 1 2.82 26.71 -23.67
C MET A 1 1.80 26.59 -22.56
N GLU A 2 0.59 27.11 -22.77
CA GLU A 2 -0.48 27.05 -21.77
C GLU A 2 -1.55 26.06 -22.23
N ILE A 3 -2.06 25.26 -21.33
CA ILE A 3 -3.15 24.30 -21.53
C ILE A 3 -4.27 24.70 -20.57
N PHE A 4 -5.43 25.10 -21.07
CA PHE A 4 -6.55 25.63 -20.28
C PHE A 4 -6.18 26.84 -19.39
N GLY A 5 -5.28 27.74 -19.86
CA GLY A 5 -4.81 28.89 -19.09
C GLY A 5 -3.82 28.57 -17.98
N ILE A 6 -3.31 27.32 -17.93
CA ILE A 6 -2.33 26.85 -16.94
C ILE A 6 -0.99 26.58 -17.64
N PRO A 7 0.15 27.00 -17.08
CA PRO A 7 1.45 26.64 -17.61
C PRO A 7 1.61 25.12 -17.71
N SER A 8 1.99 24.62 -18.89
CA SER A 8 2.16 23.16 -19.12
C SER A 8 3.09 22.51 -18.10
N GLN A 9 4.10 23.21 -17.62
CA GLN A 9 5.02 22.74 -16.57
C GLN A 9 4.29 22.44 -15.24
N ALA A 10 3.36 23.31 -14.84
CA ALA A 10 2.57 23.12 -13.61
C ALA A 10 1.65 21.91 -13.74
N LEU A 11 0.96 21.78 -14.88
CA LEU A 11 0.07 20.65 -15.15
C LEU A 11 0.82 19.31 -15.13
N PHE A 12 1.88 19.18 -15.92
CA PHE A 12 2.68 17.94 -15.98
C PHE A 12 3.41 17.66 -14.66
N GLY A 13 3.86 18.70 -13.96
CA GLY A 13 4.47 18.57 -12.64
C GLY A 13 3.52 17.96 -11.60
N GLN A 14 2.28 18.44 -11.54
CA GLN A 14 1.27 17.92 -10.61
C GLN A 14 0.76 16.54 -11.03
N LEU A 15 0.62 16.25 -12.33
CA LEU A 15 0.33 14.89 -12.81
C LEU A 15 1.41 13.89 -12.41
N LEU A 16 2.68 14.29 -12.48
CA LEU A 16 3.78 13.44 -12.05
C LEU A 16 3.75 13.18 -10.54
N ILE A 17 3.51 14.23 -9.74
CA ILE A 17 3.35 14.08 -8.28
C ILE A 17 2.16 13.18 -7.97
N GLY A 18 1.05 13.36 -8.67
CA GLY A 18 -0.13 12.50 -8.56
C GLY A 18 0.19 11.05 -8.92
N LEU A 19 0.98 10.79 -9.96
CA LEU A 19 1.39 9.45 -10.34
C LEU A 19 2.30 8.80 -9.30
N ILE A 20 3.16 9.57 -8.64
CA ILE A 20 4.01 9.10 -7.53
C ILE A 20 3.15 8.73 -6.33
N ASN A 21 2.22 9.60 -5.92
CA ASN A 21 1.27 9.30 -4.84
C ASN A 21 0.45 8.07 -5.19
N GLY A 22 -0.06 7.99 -6.43
CA GLY A 22 -0.79 6.85 -6.97
C GLY A 22 0.01 5.54 -6.94
N SER A 23 1.33 5.60 -7.11
CA SER A 23 2.20 4.43 -6.97
C SER A 23 2.17 3.86 -5.55
N PHE A 24 2.23 4.72 -4.53
CA PHE A 24 2.12 4.30 -3.13
C PHE A 24 0.71 3.85 -2.78
N TYR A 25 -0.31 4.55 -3.28
CA TYR A 25 -1.70 4.15 -3.11
C TYR A 25 -1.94 2.75 -3.71
N ALA A 26 -1.45 2.49 -4.92
CA ALA A 26 -1.58 1.19 -5.56
C ALA A 26 -0.86 0.08 -4.81
N LEU A 27 0.41 0.27 -4.41
CA LEU A 27 1.18 -0.74 -3.68
C LEU A 27 0.57 -1.08 -2.33
N LEU A 28 0.20 -0.07 -1.54
CA LEU A 28 -0.41 -0.27 -0.22
C LEU A 28 -1.78 -0.90 -0.35
N SER A 29 -2.62 -0.39 -1.27
CA SER A 29 -3.96 -0.93 -1.51
C SER A 29 -3.92 -2.36 -2.03
N LEU A 30 -2.92 -2.70 -2.85
CA LEU A 30 -2.70 -4.06 -3.33
C LEU A 30 -2.44 -5.03 -2.16
N GLY A 31 -1.53 -4.68 -1.24
CA GLY A 31 -1.26 -5.48 -0.06
C GLY A 31 -2.51 -5.66 0.82
N LEU A 32 -3.26 -4.58 1.02
CA LEU A 32 -4.50 -4.61 1.78
C LEU A 32 -5.60 -5.42 1.07
N ALA A 33 -5.74 -5.30 -0.26
CA ALA A 33 -6.70 -6.07 -1.05
C ALA A 33 -6.41 -7.58 -1.03
N VAL A 34 -5.13 -7.96 -1.05
CA VAL A 34 -4.70 -9.36 -0.90
C VAL A 34 -5.09 -9.92 0.46
N ILE A 35 -4.88 -9.16 1.54
CA ILE A 35 -5.27 -9.55 2.91
C ILE A 35 -6.79 -9.63 3.02
N PHE A 36 -7.50 -8.59 2.59
CA PHE A 36 -8.95 -8.50 2.71
C PHE A 36 -9.66 -9.58 1.90
N GLY A 37 -9.19 -9.86 0.68
CA GLY A 37 -9.75 -10.87 -0.21
C GLY A 37 -9.76 -12.28 0.39
N LEU A 38 -8.90 -12.55 1.38
CA LEU A 38 -8.81 -13.85 2.07
C LEU A 38 -9.49 -13.89 3.42
N LEU A 39 -9.35 -12.82 4.20
CA LEU A 39 -9.72 -12.82 5.61
C LEU A 39 -11.01 -12.07 5.88
N ASN A 40 -11.48 -11.25 4.95
CA ASN A 40 -12.56 -10.28 5.14
C ASN A 40 -12.34 -9.38 6.38
N ILE A 41 -11.09 -9.16 6.78
CA ILE A 41 -10.72 -8.32 7.92
C ILE A 41 -10.06 -7.05 7.39
N ILE A 42 -10.54 -5.91 7.85
CA ILE A 42 -9.92 -4.61 7.60
C ILE A 42 -8.71 -4.49 8.51
N ASN A 43 -7.52 -4.42 7.90
CA ASN A 43 -6.26 -4.36 8.63
C ASN A 43 -5.75 -2.91 8.75
N PHE A 44 -6.10 -2.21 9.81
CA PHE A 44 -5.56 -0.86 10.08
C PHE A 44 -4.08 -0.87 10.46
N THR A 45 -3.53 -1.99 10.96
CA THR A 45 -2.09 -2.13 11.21
C THR A 45 -1.26 -1.97 9.93
N HIS A 46 -1.89 -2.08 8.75
CA HIS A 46 -1.22 -1.99 7.45
C HIS A 46 -0.45 -0.69 7.25
N GLY A 47 -1.00 0.45 7.71
CA GLY A 47 -0.29 1.73 7.72
C GLY A 47 0.93 1.71 8.65
N ALA A 48 0.81 1.13 9.84
CA ALA A 48 1.95 0.96 10.73
C ALA A 48 3.01 0.00 10.15
N GLN A 49 2.62 -1.01 9.40
CA GLN A 49 3.53 -1.93 8.70
C GLN A 49 4.30 -1.24 7.56
N TYR A 50 3.66 -0.32 6.86
CA TYR A 50 4.34 0.57 5.91
C TYR A 50 5.38 1.45 6.61
N MET A 51 5.02 2.10 7.71
CA MET A 51 5.94 2.86 8.56
C MET A 51 7.10 1.97 9.04
N LEU A 52 6.82 0.76 9.54
CA LEU A 52 7.85 -0.20 9.95
C LEU A 52 8.82 -0.50 8.80
N GLY A 53 8.33 -0.63 7.57
CA GLY A 53 9.16 -0.81 6.40
C GLY A 53 10.17 0.32 6.21
N ALA A 54 9.73 1.57 6.31
CA ALA A 54 10.61 2.72 6.23
C ALA A 54 11.63 2.77 7.39
N PHE A 55 11.20 2.49 8.63
CA PHE A 55 12.09 2.46 9.80
C PHE A 55 13.11 1.33 9.76
N VAL A 56 12.71 0.12 9.36
CA VAL A 56 13.66 -1.02 9.24
C VAL A 56 14.71 -0.73 8.18
N ALA A 57 14.33 -0.12 7.05
CA ALA A 57 15.28 0.32 6.04
C ALA A 57 16.22 1.41 6.57
N TRP A 58 15.68 2.41 7.29
CA TRP A 58 16.46 3.50 7.88
C TRP A 58 17.43 2.99 8.96
N LEU A 59 16.97 2.13 9.85
CA LEU A 59 17.82 1.49 10.88
C LEU A 59 18.88 0.59 10.23
N GLY A 60 18.51 -0.16 9.20
CA GLY A 60 19.43 -0.99 8.44
C GLY A 60 20.56 -0.17 7.81
N LEU A 61 20.24 0.97 7.20
CA LEU A 61 21.24 1.87 6.62
C LEU A 61 22.15 2.46 7.72
N ASN A 62 21.59 3.02 8.78
CA ASN A 62 22.35 3.79 9.78
C ASN A 62 23.09 2.92 10.81
N LYS A 63 22.58 1.72 11.13
CA LYS A 63 23.16 0.83 12.15
C LYS A 63 23.96 -0.31 11.56
N LEU A 64 23.57 -0.82 10.37
CA LEU A 64 24.16 -2.02 9.77
C LEU A 64 24.86 -1.72 8.44
N GLY A 65 24.87 -0.47 7.95
CA GLY A 65 25.43 -0.12 6.65
C GLY A 65 24.69 -0.78 5.46
N MET A 66 23.45 -1.20 5.66
CA MET A 66 22.64 -1.90 4.66
C MET A 66 22.31 -0.95 3.51
N ASN A 67 22.72 -1.31 2.29
CA ASN A 67 22.40 -0.51 1.12
C ASN A 67 20.90 -0.62 0.76
N TYR A 68 20.43 0.31 -0.08
CA TYR A 68 19.03 0.40 -0.49
C TYR A 68 18.51 -0.90 -1.15
N TRP A 69 19.30 -1.54 -2.00
CA TRP A 69 18.90 -2.76 -2.70
C TRP A 69 18.68 -3.93 -1.74
N LEU A 70 19.57 -4.06 -0.76
CA LEU A 70 19.43 -5.06 0.29
C LEU A 70 18.21 -4.73 1.17
N ALA A 71 17.95 -3.45 1.45
CA ALA A 71 16.75 -3.03 2.18
C ALA A 71 15.46 -3.40 1.46
N LEU A 72 15.40 -3.28 0.12
CA LEU A 72 14.25 -3.71 -0.68
C LEU A 72 13.95 -5.21 -0.58
N LEU A 73 14.94 -6.05 -0.31
CA LEU A 73 14.78 -7.49 -0.19
C LEU A 73 14.53 -7.93 1.26
N VAL A 74 15.33 -7.42 2.19
CA VAL A 74 15.32 -7.86 3.60
C VAL A 74 14.12 -7.28 4.35
N THR A 75 13.81 -6.00 4.16
CA THR A 75 12.76 -5.33 4.93
C THR A 75 11.36 -5.95 4.75
N PRO A 76 10.90 -6.27 3.51
CA PRO A 76 9.62 -6.94 3.32
C PRO A 76 9.54 -8.30 4.01
N VAL A 77 10.65 -9.04 4.07
CA VAL A 77 10.71 -10.33 4.76
C VAL A 77 10.63 -10.14 6.28
N VAL A 78 11.41 -9.20 6.84
CA VAL A 78 11.43 -8.93 8.28
C VAL A 78 10.06 -8.43 8.76
N VAL A 79 9.50 -7.43 8.09
CA VAL A 79 8.20 -6.88 8.47
C VAL A 79 7.06 -7.85 8.12
N GLY A 80 7.17 -8.58 7.02
CA GLY A 80 6.24 -9.66 6.68
C GLY A 80 6.20 -10.76 7.76
N ALA A 81 7.37 -11.10 8.34
CA ALA A 81 7.45 -12.02 9.46
C ALA A 81 6.74 -11.50 10.72
N THR A 82 6.82 -10.19 11.03
CA THR A 82 6.01 -9.60 12.11
C THR A 82 4.51 -9.74 11.82
N GLY A 83 4.10 -9.56 10.57
CA GLY A 83 2.74 -9.82 10.13
C GLY A 83 2.31 -11.27 10.40
N VAL A 84 3.14 -12.24 10.02
CA VAL A 84 2.89 -13.67 10.31
C VAL A 84 2.72 -13.92 11.81
N VAL A 85 3.53 -13.28 12.66
CA VAL A 85 3.39 -13.38 14.12
C VAL A 85 2.06 -12.81 14.59
N ILE A 86 1.71 -11.59 14.17
CA ILE A 86 0.44 -10.94 14.54
C ILE A 86 -0.75 -11.79 14.10
N GLU A 87 -0.73 -12.32 12.88
CA GLU A 87 -1.80 -13.19 12.38
C GLU A 87 -1.97 -14.44 13.24
N ARG A 88 -0.88 -15.17 13.50
CA ARG A 88 -0.94 -16.44 14.24
C ARG A 88 -1.30 -16.28 15.70
N THR A 89 -0.85 -15.22 16.36
CA THR A 89 -1.00 -15.04 17.80
C THR A 89 -2.27 -14.29 18.17
N MET A 90 -2.75 -13.39 17.30
CA MET A 90 -3.84 -12.48 17.62
C MET A 90 -5.02 -12.62 16.64
N LEU A 91 -4.83 -12.37 15.34
CA LEU A 91 -5.93 -12.31 14.38
C LEU A 91 -6.64 -13.66 14.20
N LYS A 92 -5.90 -14.75 14.20
CA LYS A 92 -6.44 -16.12 14.07
C LYS A 92 -7.49 -16.44 15.13
N GLN A 93 -7.37 -15.87 16.33
CA GLN A 93 -8.33 -16.08 17.43
C GLN A 93 -9.66 -15.36 17.15
N LEU A 94 -9.66 -14.34 16.31
CA LEU A 94 -10.80 -13.49 16.02
C LEU A 94 -11.58 -13.91 14.76
N TYR A 95 -11.08 -14.86 13.96
CA TYR A 95 -11.73 -15.25 12.67
C TYR A 95 -13.17 -15.75 12.80
N LYS A 96 -13.56 -16.24 13.99
CA LYS A 96 -14.93 -16.73 14.27
C LYS A 96 -15.81 -15.68 14.93
N LEU A 97 -15.25 -14.52 15.26
CA LEU A 97 -15.96 -13.42 15.90
C LEU A 97 -16.43 -12.40 14.85
N ASP A 98 -17.20 -11.42 15.29
CA ASP A 98 -17.61 -10.31 14.44
C ASP A 98 -16.38 -9.54 13.90
N HIS A 99 -16.47 -9.08 12.66
CA HIS A 99 -15.38 -8.35 11.98
C HIS A 99 -14.90 -7.09 12.73
N LEU A 100 -15.77 -6.50 13.58
CA LEU A 100 -15.42 -5.36 14.42
C LEU A 100 -14.28 -5.67 15.39
N TYR A 101 -14.18 -6.90 15.92
CA TYR A 101 -13.08 -7.28 16.82
C TYR A 101 -11.72 -7.25 16.10
N GLY A 102 -11.68 -7.72 14.85
CA GLY A 102 -10.47 -7.65 14.03
C GLY A 102 -10.06 -6.20 13.71
N LEU A 103 -11.05 -5.36 13.40
CA LEU A 103 -10.84 -3.94 13.15
C LEU A 103 -10.28 -3.23 14.39
N LEU A 104 -10.89 -3.42 15.57
CA LEU A 104 -10.45 -2.82 16.83
C LEU A 104 -9.04 -3.29 17.23
N LEU A 105 -8.76 -4.59 17.08
CA LEU A 105 -7.43 -5.14 17.34
C LEU A 105 -6.37 -4.49 16.44
N THR A 106 -6.62 -4.46 15.13
CA THR A 106 -5.63 -3.93 14.18
C THR A 106 -5.44 -2.43 14.33
N PHE A 107 -6.47 -1.69 14.69
CA PHE A 107 -6.38 -0.27 15.01
C PHE A 107 -5.59 -0.04 16.31
N GLY A 108 -5.88 -0.78 17.37
CA GLY A 108 -5.13 -0.71 18.64
C GLY A 108 -3.64 -1.04 18.45
N LEU A 109 -3.33 -2.10 17.68
CA LEU A 109 -1.95 -2.47 17.35
C LEU A 109 -1.24 -1.36 16.53
N ALA A 110 -1.94 -0.72 15.60
CA ALA A 110 -1.38 0.40 14.84
C ALA A 110 -0.97 1.55 15.77
N LEU A 111 -1.82 1.92 16.71
CA LEU A 111 -1.54 2.97 17.70
C LEU A 111 -0.39 2.59 18.64
N ILE A 112 -0.32 1.33 19.09
CA ILE A 112 0.78 0.84 19.94
C ILE A 112 2.10 0.92 19.18
N ILE A 113 2.16 0.38 17.97
CA ILE A 113 3.39 0.40 17.14
C ILE A 113 3.81 1.85 16.89
N GLN A 114 2.89 2.70 16.45
CA GLN A 114 3.16 4.12 16.23
C GLN A 114 3.65 4.82 17.50
N GLY A 115 3.02 4.55 18.66
CA GLY A 115 3.39 5.12 19.95
C GLY A 115 4.80 4.73 20.39
N ILE A 116 5.20 3.46 20.23
CA ILE A 116 6.54 2.96 20.52
C ILE A 116 7.58 3.71 19.67
N PHE A 117 7.38 3.77 18.35
CA PHE A 117 8.32 4.45 17.45
C PHE A 117 8.38 5.96 17.70
N ARG A 118 7.25 6.59 18.06
CA ARG A 118 7.22 8.00 18.40
C ARG A 118 7.97 8.29 19.71
N ASN A 119 7.89 7.40 20.69
CA ASN A 119 8.63 7.52 21.94
C ASN A 119 10.15 7.39 21.75
N GLU A 120 10.58 6.44 20.90
CA GLU A 120 12.01 6.15 20.66
C GLU A 120 12.68 7.14 19.70
N PHE A 121 11.96 7.58 18.65
CA PHE A 121 12.54 8.38 17.57
C PHE A 121 12.00 9.82 17.50
N GLY A 122 11.04 10.17 18.37
CA GLY A 122 10.38 11.47 18.32
C GLY A 122 9.38 11.58 17.17
N SER A 123 8.88 12.80 16.95
CA SER A 123 7.94 13.11 15.87
C SER A 123 8.60 13.75 14.63
N SER A 124 9.89 14.06 14.71
CA SER A 124 10.63 14.65 13.60
C SER A 124 10.92 13.63 12.51
N GLY A 125 10.82 14.06 11.25
CA GLY A 125 11.16 13.19 10.11
C GLY A 125 12.67 12.95 10.02
N MET A 126 13.05 11.68 9.79
CA MET A 126 14.43 11.27 9.62
C MET A 126 14.74 11.13 8.13
N PRO A 127 15.83 11.78 7.63
CA PRO A 127 16.18 11.69 6.23
C PRO A 127 16.69 10.30 5.87
N TYR A 128 16.33 9.82 4.69
CA TYR A 128 16.90 8.64 4.05
C TYR A 128 17.54 9.05 2.72
N ALA A 129 18.81 8.76 2.53
CA ALA A 129 19.54 9.18 1.35
C ALA A 129 19.05 8.47 0.08
N VAL A 130 18.86 9.23 -1.00
CA VAL A 130 18.58 8.66 -2.33
C VAL A 130 19.79 7.86 -2.79
N PRO A 131 19.63 6.60 -3.25
CA PRO A 131 20.72 5.79 -3.77
C PRO A 131 21.49 6.53 -4.89
N GLU A 132 22.83 6.39 -4.91
CA GLU A 132 23.71 7.11 -5.86
C GLU A 132 23.30 6.91 -7.32
N VAL A 133 22.88 5.68 -7.68
CA VAL A 133 22.44 5.33 -9.04
C VAL A 133 21.23 6.17 -9.50
N PHE A 134 20.39 6.62 -8.56
CA PHE A 134 19.19 7.41 -8.83
C PHE A 134 19.31 8.88 -8.48
N GLN A 135 20.51 9.36 -8.19
CA GLN A 135 20.75 10.80 -8.01
C GLN A 135 20.64 11.55 -9.34
N GLY A 136 20.22 12.83 -9.24
CA GLY A 136 19.99 13.69 -10.38
C GLY A 136 18.60 13.56 -10.98
N ALA A 137 18.40 14.19 -12.13
CA ALA A 137 17.11 14.27 -12.81
C ALA A 137 17.29 14.10 -14.33
N PHE A 138 16.24 13.58 -14.98
CA PHE A 138 16.09 13.61 -16.42
C PHE A 138 15.56 14.98 -16.85
N ASN A 139 16.18 15.59 -17.84
CA ASN A 139 15.64 16.77 -18.48
C ASN A 139 14.69 16.33 -19.60
N THR A 140 13.38 16.54 -19.41
CA THR A 140 12.35 16.20 -20.41
C THR A 140 12.05 17.37 -21.36
N GLY A 141 12.82 18.44 -21.30
CA GLY A 141 12.62 19.64 -22.11
C GLY A 141 11.64 20.64 -21.51
N PHE A 142 10.59 20.17 -20.83
CA PHE A 142 9.60 21.01 -20.16
C PHE A 142 9.66 20.91 -18.62
N MET A 143 10.31 19.88 -18.05
CA MET A 143 10.50 19.73 -16.61
C MET A 143 11.69 18.84 -16.27
N PHE A 144 12.18 18.96 -15.04
CA PHE A 144 13.16 18.03 -14.48
C PHE A 144 12.46 16.93 -13.69
N LEU A 145 12.60 15.67 -14.15
CA LEU A 145 12.07 14.49 -13.49
C LEU A 145 13.16 13.83 -12.64
N PRO A 146 13.08 13.85 -11.28
CA PRO A 146 14.06 13.15 -10.45
C PRO A 146 14.10 11.65 -10.80
N LYS A 147 15.29 11.12 -11.02
CA LYS A 147 15.48 9.69 -11.42
C LYS A 147 14.86 8.72 -10.43
N TYR A 148 14.97 9.01 -9.14
CA TYR A 148 14.39 8.16 -8.09
C TYR A 148 12.84 8.10 -8.19
N ARG A 149 12.20 9.23 -8.48
CA ARG A 149 10.73 9.27 -8.64
C ARG A 149 10.27 8.45 -9.85
N ALA A 150 11.01 8.52 -10.96
CA ALA A 150 10.76 7.68 -12.13
C ALA A 150 10.92 6.19 -11.78
N TRP A 151 11.97 5.84 -11.04
CA TRP A 151 12.19 4.49 -10.54
C TRP A 151 11.02 3.98 -9.70
N VAL A 152 10.52 4.77 -8.76
CA VAL A 152 9.38 4.39 -7.90
C VAL A 152 8.14 4.08 -8.73
N ILE A 153 7.82 4.89 -9.73
CA ILE A 153 6.66 4.64 -10.62
C ILE A 153 6.83 3.32 -11.36
N VAL A 154 7.99 3.08 -11.98
CA VAL A 154 8.23 1.85 -12.74
C VAL A 154 8.25 0.63 -11.83
N ALA A 155 8.97 0.71 -10.70
CA ALA A 155 9.07 -0.40 -9.76
C ALA A 155 7.71 -0.75 -9.15
N SER A 156 6.91 0.24 -8.74
CA SER A 156 5.56 -0.01 -8.22
C SER A 156 4.65 -0.68 -9.25
N LEU A 157 4.70 -0.23 -10.51
CA LEU A 157 3.93 -0.84 -11.58
C LEU A 157 4.35 -2.29 -11.83
N VAL A 158 5.65 -2.57 -11.87
CA VAL A 158 6.19 -3.94 -12.03
C VAL A 158 5.76 -4.84 -10.87
N ILE A 159 5.85 -4.36 -9.63
CA ILE A 159 5.43 -5.12 -8.44
C ILE A 159 3.93 -5.38 -8.47
N CYS A 160 3.13 -4.36 -8.81
CA CYS A 160 1.68 -4.48 -8.91
C CYS A 160 1.27 -5.51 -9.97
N LEU A 161 1.83 -5.42 -11.18
CA LEU A 161 1.52 -6.34 -12.27
C LEU A 161 2.03 -7.76 -11.99
N SER A 162 3.20 -7.91 -11.37
CA SER A 162 3.74 -9.20 -10.98
C SER A 162 2.85 -9.88 -9.93
N THR A 163 2.42 -9.13 -8.91
CA THR A 163 1.50 -9.63 -7.88
C THR A 163 0.15 -10.00 -8.48
N TRP A 164 -0.40 -9.15 -9.34
CA TRP A 164 -1.62 -9.47 -10.08
C TRP A 164 -1.47 -10.76 -10.88
N TYR A 165 -0.39 -10.92 -11.64
CA TYR A 165 -0.14 -12.12 -12.43
C TYR A 165 -0.07 -13.38 -11.55
N VAL A 166 0.67 -13.31 -10.44
CA VAL A 166 0.80 -14.45 -9.50
C VAL A 166 -0.56 -14.85 -8.93
N ILE A 167 -1.39 -13.89 -8.52
CA ILE A 167 -2.67 -14.20 -7.87
C ILE A 167 -3.78 -14.52 -8.89
N GLU A 168 -3.82 -13.86 -10.05
CA GLU A 168 -4.90 -14.10 -11.02
C GLU A 168 -4.61 -15.25 -11.99
N ARG A 169 -3.33 -15.52 -12.28
CA ARG A 169 -2.94 -16.43 -13.37
C ARG A 169 -2.24 -17.71 -12.89
N THR A 170 -2.00 -17.88 -11.58
CA THR A 170 -1.34 -19.10 -11.05
C THR A 170 -2.27 -19.96 -10.20
N LYS A 171 -1.84 -21.21 -9.94
CA LYS A 171 -2.55 -22.15 -9.07
C LYS A 171 -2.72 -21.61 -7.65
N LEU A 172 -1.76 -20.82 -7.17
CA LEU A 172 -1.80 -20.22 -5.84
C LEU A 172 -3.07 -19.37 -5.67
N GLY A 173 -3.35 -18.47 -6.60
CA GLY A 173 -4.55 -17.65 -6.54
C GLY A 173 -5.84 -18.46 -6.70
N ALA A 174 -5.85 -19.52 -7.52
CA ALA A 174 -7.00 -20.43 -7.60
C ALA A 174 -7.29 -21.10 -6.23
N TYR A 175 -6.25 -21.54 -5.54
CA TYR A 175 -6.40 -22.13 -4.19
C TYR A 175 -6.86 -21.08 -3.16
N LEU A 176 -6.37 -19.85 -3.27
CA LEU A 176 -6.79 -18.76 -2.41
C LEU A 176 -8.29 -18.47 -2.57
N ARG A 177 -8.77 -18.31 -3.79
CA ARG A 177 -10.21 -18.09 -4.09
C ARG A 177 -11.07 -19.28 -3.63
N ALA A 178 -10.65 -20.50 -3.90
CA ALA A 178 -11.38 -21.68 -3.43
C ALA A 178 -11.46 -21.74 -1.89
N ALA A 179 -10.38 -21.34 -1.20
CA ALA A 179 -10.33 -21.35 0.26
C ALA A 179 -11.21 -20.28 0.92
N THR A 180 -11.51 -19.18 0.22
CA THR A 180 -12.46 -18.16 0.71
C THR A 180 -13.92 -18.63 0.61
N GLU A 181 -14.24 -19.51 -0.35
CA GLU A 181 -15.59 -20.04 -0.52
C GLU A 181 -15.83 -21.24 0.40
N ASN A 182 -14.95 -22.23 0.38
CA ASN A 182 -15.09 -23.43 1.21
C ASN A 182 -13.72 -23.95 1.72
N PRO A 183 -13.22 -23.44 2.85
CA PRO A 183 -11.93 -23.84 3.40
C PRO A 183 -11.86 -25.32 3.77
N ASN A 184 -12.98 -25.93 4.21
CA ASN A 184 -13.02 -27.34 4.60
C ASN A 184 -12.86 -28.26 3.40
N LEU A 185 -13.52 -27.92 2.29
CA LEU A 185 -13.39 -28.68 1.04
C LEU A 185 -11.97 -28.62 0.50
N VAL A 186 -11.35 -27.44 0.51
CA VAL A 186 -9.96 -27.27 0.04
C VAL A 186 -8.98 -28.05 0.91
N GLN A 187 -9.22 -28.12 2.23
CA GLN A 187 -8.42 -28.95 3.14
C GLN A 187 -8.60 -30.45 2.87
N ALA A 188 -9.79 -30.90 2.48
CA ALA A 188 -10.03 -32.29 2.12
C ALA A 188 -9.20 -32.72 0.88
N PHE A 189 -8.83 -31.80 0.00
CA PHE A 189 -7.90 -32.03 -1.11
C PHE A 189 -6.40 -31.96 -0.71
N GLY A 190 -6.10 -31.92 0.60
CA GLY A 190 -4.73 -31.94 1.12
C GLY A 190 -4.05 -30.56 1.16
N ILE A 191 -4.74 -29.48 0.87
CA ILE A 191 -4.18 -28.13 0.89
C ILE A 191 -4.26 -27.56 2.31
N ASN A 192 -3.15 -27.13 2.88
CA ASN A 192 -3.10 -26.55 4.23
C ASN A 192 -3.57 -25.08 4.19
N VAL A 193 -4.88 -24.87 4.26
CA VAL A 193 -5.52 -23.54 4.23
C VAL A 193 -5.01 -22.61 5.34
N PRO A 194 -4.88 -23.01 6.62
CA PRO A 194 -4.32 -22.12 7.65
C PRO A 194 -2.93 -21.60 7.34
N ARG A 195 -2.04 -22.46 6.83
CA ARG A 195 -0.68 -22.03 6.43
C ARG A 195 -0.72 -21.07 5.24
N MET A 196 -1.61 -21.31 4.29
CA MET A 196 -1.80 -20.46 3.12
C MET A 196 -2.28 -19.07 3.52
N ILE A 197 -3.26 -18.96 4.42
CA ILE A 197 -3.75 -17.70 4.98
C ILE A 197 -2.62 -16.92 5.64
N THR A 198 -1.87 -17.56 6.53
CA THR A 198 -0.75 -16.94 7.25
C THR A 198 0.33 -16.39 6.30
N LEU A 199 0.72 -17.17 5.29
CA LEU A 199 1.73 -16.74 4.32
C LEU A 199 1.23 -15.59 3.44
N THR A 200 -0.03 -15.62 3.04
CA THR A 200 -0.61 -14.54 2.24
C THR A 200 -0.77 -13.25 3.05
N TYR A 201 -1.14 -13.35 4.32
CA TYR A 201 -1.14 -12.21 5.22
C TYR A 201 0.26 -11.59 5.34
N GLY A 202 1.29 -12.44 5.61
CA GLY A 202 2.68 -12.01 5.66
C GLY A 202 3.17 -11.38 4.35
N PHE A 203 2.74 -11.91 3.21
CA PHE A 203 3.04 -11.35 1.90
C PHE A 203 2.41 -9.96 1.70
N GLY A 204 1.12 -9.78 2.02
CA GLY A 204 0.45 -8.49 1.96
C GLY A 204 1.12 -7.44 2.86
N VAL A 205 1.53 -7.84 4.09
CA VAL A 205 2.33 -7.01 5.00
C VAL A 205 3.69 -6.66 4.40
N GLY A 206 4.35 -7.63 3.75
CA GLY A 206 5.60 -7.42 3.04
C GLY A 206 5.49 -6.38 1.92
N LEU A 207 4.36 -6.35 1.19
CA LEU A 207 4.10 -5.32 0.17
C LEU A 207 3.97 -3.92 0.79
N ALA A 208 3.32 -3.78 1.96
CA ALA A 208 3.28 -2.52 2.68
C ALA A 208 4.68 -2.06 3.10
N ALA A 209 5.48 -2.98 3.65
CA ALA A 209 6.85 -2.69 4.04
C ALA A 209 7.72 -2.28 2.84
N LEU A 210 7.56 -2.93 1.70
CA LEU A 210 8.24 -2.60 0.46
C LEU A 210 7.90 -1.18 0.00
N ALA A 211 6.62 -0.81 0.06
CA ALA A 211 6.18 0.56 -0.21
C ALA A 211 6.84 1.56 0.76
N GLY A 212 6.99 1.19 2.05
CA GLY A 212 7.69 1.99 3.05
C GLY A 212 9.16 2.23 2.72
N VAL A 213 9.89 1.19 2.29
CA VAL A 213 11.29 1.33 1.83
C VAL A 213 11.39 2.28 0.64
N MET A 214 10.48 2.14 -0.33
CA MET A 214 10.46 2.99 -1.53
C MET A 214 10.06 4.43 -1.21
N ALA A 215 9.28 4.65 -0.17
CA ALA A 215 8.84 5.97 0.26
C ALA A 215 9.91 6.73 1.08
N ALA A 216 10.78 6.01 1.78
CA ALA A 216 11.77 6.59 2.69
C ALA A 216 12.65 7.69 2.05
N PRO A 217 13.16 7.57 0.80
CA PRO A 217 13.93 8.62 0.16
C PRO A 217 13.10 9.81 -0.39
N ILE A 218 11.77 9.67 -0.49
CA ILE A 218 10.87 10.73 -0.99
C ILE A 218 10.26 11.52 0.16
N TYR A 219 9.73 10.78 1.13
CA TYR A 219 9.13 11.30 2.35
C TYR A 219 10.07 11.00 3.50
N GLN A 220 10.25 11.91 4.41
CA GLN A 220 11.05 11.65 5.60
C GLN A 220 10.43 10.51 6.42
N VAL A 221 11.27 9.61 6.96
CA VAL A 221 10.81 8.51 7.81
C VAL A 221 10.34 9.07 9.14
N ASN A 222 9.06 8.95 9.42
CA ASN A 222 8.47 9.45 10.66
C ASN A 222 7.38 8.50 11.18
N PRO A 223 7.06 8.53 12.49
CA PRO A 223 6.09 7.60 13.07
C PRO A 223 4.65 7.76 12.59
N THR A 224 4.27 8.91 12.01
CA THR A 224 2.90 9.16 11.56
C THR A 224 2.66 8.85 10.08
N MET A 225 3.73 8.61 9.30
CA MET A 225 3.65 8.45 7.83
C MET A 225 2.65 7.37 7.37
N GLY A 226 2.41 6.35 8.19
CA GLY A 226 1.46 5.29 7.89
C GLY A 226 0.02 5.66 8.25
N ALA A 227 -0.18 6.44 9.32
CA ALA A 227 -1.50 6.86 9.75
C ALA A 227 -2.15 7.84 8.76
N ASP A 228 -1.34 8.71 8.15
CA ASP A 228 -1.83 9.67 7.16
C ASP A 228 -2.30 8.99 5.86
N LEU A 229 -1.68 7.85 5.50
CA LEU A 229 -1.98 7.14 4.26
C LEU A 229 -3.06 6.09 4.39
N ILE A 230 -3.25 5.45 5.55
CA ILE A 230 -4.13 4.27 5.67
C ILE A 230 -5.58 4.58 5.32
N ILE A 231 -6.06 5.78 5.62
CA ILE A 231 -7.43 6.20 5.33
C ILE A 231 -7.65 6.33 3.81
N VAL A 232 -6.67 6.91 3.10
CA VAL A 232 -6.69 7.03 1.64
C VAL A 232 -6.60 5.65 0.99
N VAL A 233 -5.70 4.80 1.47
CA VAL A 233 -5.51 3.42 0.99
C VAL A 233 -6.80 2.60 1.17
N PHE A 234 -7.49 2.77 2.30
CA PHE A 234 -8.78 2.16 2.52
C PHE A 234 -9.83 2.63 1.50
N ALA A 235 -9.89 3.95 1.25
CA ALA A 235 -10.79 4.50 0.23
C ALA A 235 -10.48 3.92 -1.16
N VAL A 236 -9.20 3.78 -1.53
CA VAL A 236 -8.78 3.14 -2.79
C VAL A 236 -9.28 1.71 -2.91
N VAL A 237 -9.14 0.89 -1.85
CA VAL A 237 -9.61 -0.51 -1.83
C VAL A 237 -11.13 -0.59 -1.95
N VAL A 238 -11.85 0.29 -1.27
CA VAL A 238 -13.32 0.36 -1.32
C VAL A 238 -13.80 0.76 -2.72
N ILE A 239 -13.22 1.82 -3.31
CA ILE A 239 -13.54 2.27 -4.67
C ILE A 239 -13.18 1.20 -5.70
N GLY A 240 -12.00 0.59 -5.56
CA GLY A 240 -11.54 -0.49 -6.44
C GLY A 240 -12.40 -1.75 -6.36
N GLY A 241 -13.03 -1.98 -5.21
CA GLY A 241 -13.77 -3.18 -4.87
C GLY A 241 -12.95 -4.06 -3.93
N MET A 242 -13.48 -4.28 -2.73
CA MET A 242 -12.80 -5.03 -1.66
C MET A 242 -12.41 -6.44 -2.12
N GLY A 243 -11.11 -6.75 -2.06
CA GLY A 243 -10.54 -8.02 -2.52
C GLY A 243 -10.21 -8.08 -4.02
N SER A 244 -10.50 -7.02 -4.80
CA SER A 244 -10.11 -6.94 -6.21
C SER A 244 -8.69 -6.39 -6.36
N ILE A 245 -7.77 -7.23 -6.80
CA ILE A 245 -6.36 -6.86 -7.01
C ILE A 245 -6.20 -5.85 -8.14
N MET A 246 -6.83 -6.12 -9.28
CA MET A 246 -6.81 -5.18 -10.41
C MET A 246 -7.52 -3.87 -10.04
N GLY A 247 -8.63 -3.96 -9.26
CA GLY A 247 -9.32 -2.80 -8.73
C GLY A 247 -8.41 -1.91 -7.90
N ALA A 248 -7.66 -2.49 -6.94
CA ALA A 248 -6.71 -1.75 -6.11
C ALA A 248 -5.62 -1.03 -6.94
N ILE A 249 -5.07 -1.71 -7.95
CA ILE A 249 -4.03 -1.15 -8.84
C ILE A 249 -4.58 0.04 -9.64
N VAL A 250 -5.66 -0.19 -10.40
CA VAL A 250 -6.22 0.83 -11.31
C VAL A 250 -6.73 2.04 -10.51
N THR A 251 -7.42 1.78 -9.40
CA THR A 251 -7.96 2.85 -8.56
C THR A 251 -6.85 3.61 -7.86
N GLY A 252 -5.80 2.94 -7.37
CA GLY A 252 -4.66 3.59 -6.72
C GLY A 252 -3.96 4.59 -7.64
N PHE A 253 -3.55 4.15 -8.84
CA PHE A 253 -2.95 5.05 -9.83
C PHE A 253 -3.94 6.12 -10.32
N GLY A 254 -5.20 5.75 -10.57
CA GLY A 254 -6.24 6.66 -11.05
C GLY A 254 -6.53 7.78 -10.05
N LEU A 255 -6.71 7.46 -8.77
CA LEU A 255 -6.96 8.46 -7.73
C LEU A 255 -5.76 9.36 -7.48
N GLY A 256 -4.53 8.83 -7.56
CA GLY A 256 -3.34 9.66 -7.51
C GLY A 256 -3.29 10.69 -8.64
N LEU A 257 -3.62 10.29 -9.87
CA LEU A 257 -3.72 11.22 -11.00
C LEU A 257 -4.84 12.26 -10.80
N ILE A 258 -6.00 11.85 -10.32
CA ILE A 258 -7.12 12.75 -10.04
C ILE A 258 -6.74 13.75 -8.93
N GLU A 259 -6.08 13.31 -7.86
CA GLU A 259 -5.55 14.20 -6.82
C GLU A 259 -4.57 15.22 -7.41
N GLY A 260 -3.64 14.77 -8.26
CA GLY A 260 -2.70 15.66 -8.97
C GLY A 260 -3.39 16.69 -9.85
N LEU A 261 -4.40 16.29 -10.63
CA LEU A 261 -5.23 17.22 -11.42
C LEU A 261 -6.00 18.18 -10.54
N THR A 262 -6.60 17.70 -9.46
CA THR A 262 -7.35 18.55 -8.53
C THR A 262 -6.46 19.62 -7.91
N LYS A 263 -5.19 19.30 -7.60
CA LYS A 263 -4.21 20.28 -7.12
C LYS A 263 -3.91 21.41 -8.11
N VAL A 264 -4.08 21.15 -9.41
CA VAL A 264 -3.89 22.18 -10.45
C VAL A 264 -5.09 23.12 -10.55
N PHE A 265 -6.31 22.56 -10.58
CA PHE A 265 -7.52 23.32 -10.86
C PHE A 265 -8.22 23.87 -9.60
N TYR A 266 -8.20 23.09 -8.52
CA TYR A 266 -8.84 23.45 -7.25
C TYR A 266 -8.06 22.84 -6.06
N PRO A 267 -6.94 23.45 -5.65
CA PRO A 267 -6.02 22.89 -4.64
C PRO A 267 -6.68 22.55 -3.30
N GLU A 268 -7.67 23.34 -2.86
CA GLU A 268 -8.36 23.18 -1.58
C GLU A 268 -9.16 21.87 -1.51
N ALA A 269 -9.65 21.36 -2.65
CA ALA A 269 -10.39 20.10 -2.72
C ALA A 269 -9.48 18.86 -2.85
N SER A 270 -8.19 19.02 -3.05
CA SER A 270 -7.28 17.90 -3.34
C SER A 270 -7.26 16.81 -2.27
N ASN A 271 -7.39 17.18 -0.99
CA ASN A 271 -7.43 16.23 0.12
C ASN A 271 -8.80 15.55 0.30
N VAL A 272 -9.85 16.12 -0.31
CA VAL A 272 -11.23 15.66 -0.13
C VAL A 272 -11.74 14.89 -1.34
N VAL A 273 -11.18 15.15 -2.53
CA VAL A 273 -11.67 14.60 -3.81
C VAL A 273 -11.77 13.06 -3.80
N ILE A 274 -10.80 12.38 -3.17
CA ILE A 274 -10.80 10.90 -3.07
C ILE A 274 -12.04 10.41 -2.30
N PHE A 275 -12.40 11.08 -1.22
CA PHE A 275 -13.57 10.71 -0.39
C PHE A 275 -14.90 11.07 -1.08
N VAL A 276 -14.92 12.14 -1.85
CA VAL A 276 -16.09 12.48 -2.70
C VAL A 276 -16.30 11.38 -3.74
N ILE A 277 -15.24 10.95 -4.43
CA ILE A 277 -15.31 9.85 -5.39
C ILE A 277 -15.74 8.56 -4.70
N MET A 278 -15.21 8.27 -3.52
CA MET A 278 -15.59 7.09 -2.74
C MET A 278 -17.11 7.10 -2.46
N THR A 279 -17.64 8.22 -2.00
CA THR A 279 -19.07 8.37 -1.72
C THR A 279 -19.91 8.15 -2.98
N LEU A 280 -19.53 8.76 -4.10
CA LEU A 280 -20.21 8.60 -5.37
C LEU A 280 -20.19 7.15 -5.87
N VAL A 281 -19.03 6.51 -5.80
CA VAL A 281 -18.89 5.10 -6.21
C VAL A 281 -19.74 4.19 -5.34
N LEU A 282 -19.73 4.36 -4.02
CA LEU A 282 -20.54 3.54 -3.10
C LEU A 282 -22.05 3.72 -3.31
N LEU A 283 -22.49 4.92 -3.67
CA LEU A 283 -23.91 5.19 -3.98
C LEU A 283 -24.33 4.54 -5.30
N LEU A 284 -23.47 4.54 -6.32
CA LEU A 284 -23.78 4.01 -7.65
C LEU A 284 -23.47 2.53 -7.78
N LYS A 285 -22.39 2.05 -7.14
CA LYS A 285 -21.92 0.68 -7.21
C LYS A 285 -21.33 0.23 -5.86
N PRO A 286 -22.18 -0.23 -4.91
CA PRO A 286 -21.75 -0.56 -3.54
C PRO A 286 -20.65 -1.61 -3.45
N ALA A 287 -20.50 -2.49 -4.47
CA ALA A 287 -19.42 -3.46 -4.53
C ALA A 287 -18.06 -2.87 -4.97
N GLY A 288 -18.00 -1.59 -5.31
CA GLY A 288 -16.83 -0.96 -5.93
C GLY A 288 -16.74 -1.20 -7.44
N LEU A 289 -15.79 -0.53 -8.12
CA LEU A 289 -15.69 -0.53 -9.58
C LEU A 289 -15.43 -1.93 -10.17
N PHE A 290 -14.63 -2.74 -9.51
CA PHE A 290 -14.23 -4.08 -9.95
C PHE A 290 -14.72 -5.18 -8.97
N GLY A 291 -15.55 -4.84 -8.00
CA GLY A 291 -16.15 -5.79 -7.07
C GLY A 291 -17.25 -6.61 -7.75
N THR A 292 -17.39 -7.87 -7.35
CA THR A 292 -18.51 -8.74 -7.72
C THR A 292 -19.61 -8.58 -6.67
N GLN A 293 -20.82 -8.27 -7.10
CA GLN A 293 -22.01 -8.37 -6.23
C GLN A 293 -22.24 -9.85 -5.96
N LYS A 294 -22.14 -10.27 -4.71
CA LYS A 294 -22.59 -11.60 -4.24
C LYS A 294 -24.06 -11.55 -3.90
#